data_e98818553030b15b2e420da4bf87122e
#
_entry.id   e98818553030b15b2e420da4bf87122e
#
_cell.length_a   1.000
_cell.length_b   1.000
_cell.length_c   1.000
_cell.angle_alpha   90.00
_cell.angle_beta   90.00
_cell.angle_gamma   90.00
#
_symmetry.space_group_name_H-M   'P 1'
#
loop_
_entity.id
_entity.type
_entity.pdbx_description
1 polymer ?
#
loop_
_entity_poly.entity_id
_entity_poly.type
_entity_poly.pdbx_seq_one_letter_code
_entity_poly.pdbx_strand_id
1 'polypeptide(L)'
;MKKSNGIIAYTIIIAIVIALIFFFQRSLYTQTNVTYSQYRSFVEEEKIAQAQIEQNAKVPTGSVLFFVSGSSTEYRVFVSDVNAELDRLQDNGIKVTLTAVKENYFLNTLLPVLILVIGISFVFVAMTGRMAAPGGGSGGGQSMANFGRSRAVMETGGSKKVLFKDVAGLQEEKEELEEVVDFLKNPNMYTSLGARIPKGILLVGPPGTGKTLLAKAVAGEAGVPFFSISGSNFVEMFVGVGASRVRDLFDQAKRNAPCIIFIDEIDAVARRRGTGLGGGHDEREQTLNQMLVEMDGFGVNEGIIVMAATNRVDILDPAILRPGRFDRKVAVGRPDVKGREEILKVHTKNKPLGSDVNLRRVAQTTAGFTGADLENLMNEAAINAAKSKQGYISQRDIEQSFVKVGIGAEKHSKVISDKEKRITAYHESGHAILFHVLPHESQVHTISIIPTGMGAAGYTMPLPEADEMFMTKKRMEEDIIVAFGGRVAEELIFGDVTTGASQDIKQATATARAMVVKYGMSERLGTINYEDSGEEEVFLGRDLGHARSYSEDVAREIDREVKRIIDEAYAQAKAIITEHMDVLHRCAQVLIEREKIGSAEFEAIFDGRELPKPGAEQASLMSDVLSEGR
;
A
#
# COMPACT_ATOMS: atom_id res chain seq x y z
N MET A 1 52.84 -14.23 -16.63
CA MET A 1 52.63 -14.54 -18.06
C MET A 1 52.01 -15.95 -18.32
N LYS A 2 51.14 -16.50 -17.47
CA LYS A 2 50.54 -17.86 -17.69
C LYS A 2 48.99 -17.89 -17.87
N LYS A 3 48.32 -16.76 -17.94
CA LYS A 3 46.83 -16.67 -18.06
C LYS A 3 46.34 -16.34 -19.47
N SER A 4 47.24 -15.98 -20.41
CA SER A 4 46.86 -15.66 -21.80
C SER A 4 46.59 -16.90 -22.66
N ASN A 5 47.23 -18.06 -22.32
CA ASN A 5 47.22 -19.24 -23.19
C ASN A 5 45.85 -19.96 -23.26
N GLY A 6 45.04 -19.85 -22.24
CA GLY A 6 43.70 -20.50 -22.22
C GLY A 6 42.72 -19.81 -23.18
N ILE A 7 42.68 -18.48 -23.16
CA ILE A 7 41.78 -17.71 -24.04
C ILE A 7 42.18 -17.87 -25.50
N ILE A 8 43.50 -17.87 -25.76
CA ILE A 8 44.07 -18.08 -27.11
C ILE A 8 43.74 -19.50 -27.61
N ALA A 9 43.83 -20.52 -26.77
CA ALA A 9 43.46 -21.90 -27.14
C ALA A 9 41.97 -22.02 -27.48
N TYR A 10 41.06 -21.40 -26.73
CA TYR A 10 39.63 -21.42 -27.02
C TYR A 10 39.27 -20.63 -28.28
N THR A 11 39.91 -19.47 -28.54
CA THR A 11 39.69 -18.72 -29.79
C THR A 11 40.19 -19.50 -31.01
N ILE A 12 41.29 -20.23 -30.89
CA ILE A 12 41.79 -21.11 -31.96
C ILE A 12 40.84 -22.27 -32.23
N ILE A 13 40.29 -22.92 -31.19
CA ILE A 13 39.32 -24.02 -31.35
C ILE A 13 38.04 -23.51 -32.02
N ILE A 14 37.50 -22.36 -31.63
CA ILE A 14 36.36 -21.76 -32.27
C ILE A 14 36.61 -21.40 -33.72
N ALA A 15 37.77 -20.84 -34.02
CA ALA A 15 38.19 -20.52 -35.38
C ALA A 15 38.33 -21.79 -36.27
N ILE A 16 38.87 -22.89 -35.72
CA ILE A 16 38.94 -24.19 -36.40
C ILE A 16 37.56 -24.77 -36.65
N VAL A 17 36.65 -24.71 -35.69
CA VAL A 17 35.27 -25.19 -35.86
C VAL A 17 34.52 -24.37 -36.91
N ILE A 18 34.65 -23.05 -36.92
CA ILE A 18 34.08 -22.18 -37.96
C ILE A 18 34.69 -22.48 -39.32
N ALA A 19 36.02 -22.66 -39.43
CA ALA A 19 36.69 -23.02 -40.66
C ALA A 19 36.28 -24.40 -41.20
N LEU A 20 36.09 -25.39 -40.33
CA LEU A 20 35.59 -26.71 -40.69
C LEU A 20 34.11 -26.64 -41.18
N ILE A 21 33.27 -25.85 -40.55
CA ILE A 21 31.89 -25.65 -40.98
C ILE A 21 31.88 -24.99 -42.39
N PHE A 22 32.70 -23.98 -42.60
CA PHE A 22 32.82 -23.29 -43.90
C PHE A 22 33.39 -24.20 -44.99
N PHE A 23 34.37 -25.05 -44.65
CA PHE A 23 34.97 -26.00 -45.56
C PHE A 23 33.97 -27.10 -45.95
N PHE A 24 33.19 -27.64 -45.00
CA PHE A 24 32.13 -28.62 -45.26
C PHE A 24 30.98 -28.02 -46.08
N GLN A 25 30.59 -26.76 -45.87
CA GLN A 25 29.58 -26.09 -46.68
C GLN A 25 30.02 -25.91 -48.16
N ARG A 26 31.30 -25.65 -48.40
CA ARG A 26 31.85 -25.40 -49.74
C ARG A 26 32.06 -26.69 -50.55
N SER A 27 32.17 -27.83 -49.88
CA SER A 27 32.45 -29.13 -50.49
C SER A 27 31.21 -29.87 -51.02
N LEU A 28 30.01 -29.38 -50.77
CA LEU A 28 28.81 -30.18 -50.98
C LEU A 28 27.98 -29.88 -52.22
N TYR A 29 28.21 -28.82 -53.03
CA TYR A 29 27.39 -28.54 -54.19
C TYR A 29 28.10 -27.77 -55.31
N THR A 30 28.41 -28.45 -56.39
CA THR A 30 28.64 -27.87 -57.74
C THR A 30 27.31 -27.96 -58.53
N GLN A 31 26.31 -27.23 -58.07
CA GLN A 31 25.04 -27.10 -58.83
C GLN A 31 25.05 -25.76 -59.58
N THR A 32 24.69 -25.79 -60.85
CA THR A 32 24.60 -24.59 -61.69
C THR A 32 23.17 -24.10 -61.73
N ASN A 33 22.89 -22.94 -61.12
CA ASN A 33 21.57 -22.31 -61.14
C ASN A 33 21.32 -21.72 -62.54
N VAL A 34 20.16 -22.04 -63.15
CA VAL A 34 19.72 -21.50 -64.46
C VAL A 34 18.44 -20.68 -64.29
N THR A 35 18.23 -19.75 -65.18
CA THR A 35 16.97 -18.96 -65.20
C THR A 35 15.82 -19.79 -65.73
N TYR A 36 14.59 -19.44 -65.34
CA TYR A 36 13.37 -20.14 -65.75
C TYR A 36 13.19 -20.14 -67.29
N SER A 37 13.61 -19.08 -67.99
CA SER A 37 13.61 -18.99 -69.43
C SER A 37 14.58 -19.98 -70.13
N GLN A 38 15.78 -20.13 -69.56
CA GLN A 38 16.74 -21.13 -70.05
C GLN A 38 16.29 -22.56 -69.79
N TYR A 39 15.67 -22.81 -68.66
CA TYR A 39 15.06 -24.10 -68.35
C TYR A 39 13.95 -24.43 -69.33
N ARG A 40 13.04 -23.48 -69.66
CA ARG A 40 11.99 -23.66 -70.66
C ARG A 40 12.53 -24.08 -72.02
N SER A 41 13.63 -23.45 -72.48
CA SER A 41 14.21 -23.85 -73.76
C SER A 41 14.77 -25.28 -73.74
N PHE A 42 15.30 -25.75 -72.60
CA PHE A 42 15.73 -27.15 -72.46
C PHE A 42 14.57 -28.14 -72.43
N VAL A 43 13.41 -27.76 -71.89
CA VAL A 43 12.20 -28.59 -71.95
C VAL A 43 11.61 -28.67 -73.37
N GLU A 44 11.49 -27.52 -74.08
CA GLU A 44 10.95 -27.41 -75.41
C GLU A 44 11.85 -28.09 -76.51
N GLU A 45 13.17 -28.11 -76.24
CA GLU A 45 14.15 -28.77 -77.14
C GLU A 45 14.36 -30.27 -76.84
N GLU A 46 13.53 -30.87 -75.94
CA GLU A 46 13.65 -32.27 -75.49
C GLU A 46 15.02 -32.71 -75.02
N LYS A 47 15.83 -31.74 -74.47
CA LYS A 47 17.21 -31.97 -74.03
C LYS A 47 17.32 -32.48 -72.61
N ILE A 48 16.24 -32.58 -71.85
CA ILE A 48 16.26 -33.04 -70.47
C ILE A 48 16.14 -34.56 -70.40
N ALA A 49 17.17 -35.21 -69.88
CA ALA A 49 17.22 -36.65 -69.75
C ALA A 49 16.46 -37.16 -68.51
N GLN A 50 16.55 -36.43 -67.39
CA GLN A 50 15.89 -36.77 -66.12
C GLN A 50 15.72 -35.51 -65.30
N ALA A 51 14.60 -35.39 -64.62
CA ALA A 51 14.32 -34.29 -63.70
C ALA A 51 13.87 -34.80 -62.31
N GLN A 52 14.28 -34.08 -61.28
CA GLN A 52 13.89 -34.32 -59.91
C GLN A 52 13.29 -33.04 -59.36
N ILE A 53 12.07 -33.12 -58.81
CA ILE A 53 11.38 -31.98 -58.22
C ILE A 53 11.49 -32.07 -56.72
N GLU A 54 12.00 -31.01 -56.11
CA GLU A 54 12.05 -30.81 -54.66
C GLU A 54 11.00 -29.78 -54.25
N GLN A 55 9.93 -30.24 -53.59
CA GLN A 55 8.84 -29.37 -53.11
C GLN A 55 9.09 -28.84 -51.71
N ASN A 56 8.81 -27.58 -51.50
CA ASN A 56 8.83 -26.98 -50.16
C ASN A 56 7.69 -27.51 -49.27
N ALA A 57 7.94 -27.72 -48.01
CA ALA A 57 7.00 -28.37 -47.07
C ALA A 57 5.69 -27.59 -46.82
N LYS A 58 5.65 -26.29 -47.08
CA LYS A 58 4.54 -25.40 -46.68
C LYS A 58 3.88 -24.59 -47.78
N VAL A 59 4.44 -24.58 -49.00
CA VAL A 59 3.96 -23.77 -50.13
C VAL A 59 4.18 -24.54 -51.45
N PRO A 60 3.36 -24.35 -52.51
CA PRO A 60 3.50 -25.07 -53.78
C PRO A 60 4.77 -24.73 -54.56
N THR A 61 5.64 -23.89 -54.01
CA THR A 61 6.93 -23.52 -54.62
C THR A 61 7.96 -24.62 -54.40
N GLY A 62 8.94 -24.72 -55.30
CA GLY A 62 10.01 -25.71 -55.19
C GLY A 62 11.16 -25.47 -56.14
N SER A 63 12.01 -26.45 -56.31
CA SER A 63 13.07 -26.43 -57.32
C SER A 63 13.05 -27.68 -58.15
N VAL A 64 13.36 -27.54 -59.42
CA VAL A 64 13.57 -28.64 -60.34
C VAL A 64 15.09 -28.80 -60.58
N LEU A 65 15.56 -29.99 -60.27
CA LEU A 65 16.94 -30.42 -60.54
C LEU A 65 16.89 -31.30 -61.79
N PHE A 66 17.72 -31.00 -62.79
CA PHE A 66 17.66 -31.76 -64.05
C PHE A 66 19.04 -31.90 -64.67
N PHE A 67 19.16 -32.92 -65.48
CA PHE A 67 20.38 -33.19 -66.29
C PHE A 67 20.02 -33.00 -67.76
N VAL A 68 20.90 -32.32 -68.48
CA VAL A 68 20.78 -32.18 -69.93
C VAL A 68 21.44 -33.40 -70.58
N SER A 69 20.82 -33.97 -71.68
CA SER A 69 21.31 -35.11 -72.40
C SER A 69 22.76 -34.84 -72.91
N GLY A 70 23.70 -35.70 -72.51
CA GLY A 70 25.12 -35.56 -72.83
C GLY A 70 25.97 -34.71 -71.88
N SER A 71 25.39 -34.16 -70.77
CA SER A 71 26.11 -33.42 -69.74
C SER A 71 25.99 -34.11 -68.38
N SER A 72 27.07 -34.15 -67.63
CA SER A 72 27.09 -34.64 -66.24
C SER A 72 26.84 -33.53 -65.20
N THR A 73 26.52 -32.33 -65.68
CA THR A 73 26.27 -31.17 -64.79
C THR A 73 24.80 -31.17 -64.36
N GLU A 74 24.60 -31.07 -63.07
CA GLU A 74 23.28 -30.91 -62.49
C GLU A 74 22.84 -29.43 -62.52
N TYR A 75 21.71 -29.14 -63.11
CA TYR A 75 21.15 -27.79 -63.20
C TYR A 75 19.98 -27.68 -62.25
N ARG A 76 19.83 -26.48 -61.61
CA ARG A 76 18.74 -26.16 -60.69
C ARG A 76 17.99 -24.93 -61.17
N VAL A 77 16.65 -25.00 -61.16
CA VAL A 77 15.75 -23.86 -61.38
C VAL A 77 14.69 -23.81 -60.31
N PHE A 78 14.36 -22.60 -59.85
CA PHE A 78 13.27 -22.40 -58.88
C PHE A 78 11.95 -22.18 -59.61
N VAL A 79 10.89 -22.85 -59.14
CA VAL A 79 9.55 -22.79 -59.73
C VAL A 79 8.54 -22.34 -58.70
N SER A 80 7.56 -21.54 -59.13
CA SER A 80 6.54 -20.97 -58.26
C SER A 80 5.36 -21.95 -58.00
N ASP A 81 5.14 -22.95 -58.88
CA ASP A 81 4.16 -24.00 -58.71
C ASP A 81 4.74 -25.33 -59.18
N VAL A 82 5.00 -26.20 -58.23
CA VAL A 82 5.57 -27.53 -58.46
C VAL A 82 4.60 -28.44 -59.19
N ASN A 83 3.28 -28.33 -58.94
CA ASN A 83 2.30 -29.20 -59.56
C ASN A 83 2.14 -28.87 -61.06
N ALA A 84 2.04 -27.59 -61.39
CA ALA A 84 1.97 -27.14 -62.79
C ALA A 84 3.22 -27.54 -63.60
N GLU A 85 4.39 -27.55 -62.93
CA GLU A 85 5.64 -27.93 -63.56
C GLU A 85 5.81 -29.45 -63.67
N LEU A 86 5.26 -30.21 -62.73
CA LEU A 86 5.17 -31.67 -62.79
C LEU A 86 4.34 -32.12 -63.99
N ASP A 87 3.15 -31.55 -64.17
CA ASP A 87 2.26 -31.86 -65.30
C ASP A 87 2.97 -31.54 -66.64
N ARG A 88 3.62 -30.40 -66.73
CA ARG A 88 4.36 -29.96 -67.90
C ARG A 88 5.51 -30.90 -68.25
N LEU A 89 6.29 -31.37 -67.31
CA LEU A 89 7.38 -32.30 -67.55
C LEU A 89 6.91 -33.67 -67.94
N GLN A 90 5.78 -34.11 -67.36
CA GLN A 90 5.11 -35.39 -67.75
C GLN A 90 4.53 -35.34 -69.18
N ASP A 91 3.91 -34.23 -69.55
CA ASP A 91 3.34 -34.03 -70.92
C ASP A 91 4.46 -34.07 -72.01
N ASN A 92 5.68 -33.63 -71.62
CA ASN A 92 6.89 -33.69 -72.49
C ASN A 92 7.63 -35.03 -72.38
N GLY A 93 7.08 -36.05 -71.72
CA GLY A 93 7.62 -37.41 -71.65
C GLY A 93 8.87 -37.56 -70.80
N ILE A 94 9.19 -36.57 -69.95
CA ILE A 94 10.40 -36.56 -69.08
C ILE A 94 10.13 -37.36 -67.82
N LYS A 95 11.01 -38.29 -67.47
CA LYS A 95 10.92 -39.01 -66.18
C LYS A 95 11.17 -38.08 -65.02
N VAL A 96 10.14 -37.89 -64.14
CA VAL A 96 10.21 -37.00 -62.98
C VAL A 96 10.10 -37.82 -61.68
N THR A 97 11.00 -37.52 -60.77
CA THR A 97 10.95 -38.03 -59.39
C THR A 97 10.61 -36.89 -58.44
N LEU A 98 9.57 -37.04 -57.60
CA LEU A 98 9.19 -36.12 -56.55
C LEU A 98 9.93 -36.50 -55.28
N THR A 99 10.65 -35.54 -54.68
CA THR A 99 11.30 -35.73 -53.35
C THR A 99 10.96 -34.55 -52.46
N ALA A 100 10.69 -34.84 -51.20
CA ALA A 100 10.56 -33.80 -50.21
C ALA A 100 11.93 -33.09 -49.97
N VAL A 101 11.89 -31.79 -49.75
CA VAL A 101 13.07 -31.03 -49.39
C VAL A 101 13.67 -31.64 -48.12
N LYS A 102 14.92 -32.07 -48.17
CA LYS A 102 15.65 -32.47 -46.97
C LYS A 102 15.92 -31.24 -46.14
N GLU A 103 15.05 -30.97 -45.14
CA GLU A 103 15.35 -29.97 -44.13
C GLU A 103 16.64 -30.40 -43.42
N ASN A 104 17.69 -29.62 -43.50
CA ASN A 104 18.92 -29.81 -42.74
C ASN A 104 18.64 -29.44 -41.31
N TYR A 105 18.00 -30.36 -40.56
CA TYR A 105 17.64 -30.21 -39.15
C TYR A 105 18.82 -29.82 -38.28
N PHE A 106 20.01 -30.25 -38.68
CA PHE A 106 21.28 -29.88 -38.00
C PHE A 106 21.61 -28.40 -38.15
N LEU A 107 21.51 -27.82 -39.34
CA LEU A 107 21.82 -26.42 -39.59
C LEU A 107 20.74 -25.45 -39.13
N ASN A 108 19.49 -25.83 -39.27
CA ASN A 108 18.38 -24.93 -38.97
C ASN A 108 17.93 -24.96 -37.50
N THR A 109 18.13 -26.07 -36.77
CA THR A 109 17.65 -26.23 -35.40
C THR A 109 18.76 -26.54 -34.41
N LEU A 110 19.62 -27.50 -34.68
CA LEU A 110 20.68 -27.94 -33.74
C LEU A 110 21.81 -26.93 -33.63
N LEU A 111 22.29 -26.36 -34.74
CA LEU A 111 23.41 -25.43 -34.73
C LEU A 111 23.13 -24.11 -33.98
N PRO A 112 21.97 -23.43 -34.14
CA PRO A 112 21.62 -22.26 -33.34
C PRO A 112 21.51 -22.57 -31.83
N VAL A 113 20.92 -23.71 -31.47
CA VAL A 113 20.84 -24.16 -30.08
C VAL A 113 22.23 -24.45 -29.51
N LEU A 114 23.11 -25.08 -30.28
CA LEU A 114 24.49 -25.37 -29.85
C LEU A 114 25.30 -24.10 -29.63
N ILE A 115 25.16 -23.11 -30.54
CA ILE A 115 25.79 -21.79 -30.39
C ILE A 115 25.27 -21.07 -29.17
N LEU A 116 23.97 -21.14 -28.89
CA LEU A 116 23.35 -20.54 -27.70
C LEU A 116 23.87 -21.19 -26.41
N VAL A 117 23.94 -22.53 -26.38
CA VAL A 117 24.48 -23.27 -25.22
C VAL A 117 25.97 -22.97 -24.99
N ILE A 118 26.75 -22.90 -26.06
CA ILE A 118 28.20 -22.53 -25.96
C ILE A 118 28.33 -21.07 -25.50
N GLY A 119 27.47 -20.17 -26.00
CA GLY A 119 27.46 -18.76 -25.59
C GLY A 119 27.11 -18.60 -24.10
N ILE A 120 26.09 -19.29 -23.65
CA ILE A 120 25.69 -19.31 -22.22
C ILE A 120 26.78 -19.93 -21.36
N SER A 121 27.39 -21.06 -21.81
CA SER A 121 28.48 -21.71 -21.09
C SER A 121 29.71 -20.80 -21.01
N PHE A 122 30.02 -20.06 -22.08
CA PHE A 122 31.13 -19.11 -22.09
C PHE A 122 30.89 -17.94 -21.14
N VAL A 123 29.67 -17.39 -21.11
CA VAL A 123 29.27 -16.33 -20.15
C VAL A 123 29.36 -16.89 -18.72
N PHE A 124 28.88 -18.10 -18.49
CA PHE A 124 28.94 -18.76 -17.19
C PHE A 124 30.40 -19.02 -16.73
N VAL A 125 31.28 -19.51 -17.61
CA VAL A 125 32.69 -19.71 -17.30
C VAL A 125 33.45 -18.39 -17.15
N ALA A 126 33.12 -17.36 -17.96
CA ALA A 126 33.67 -16.01 -17.79
C ALA A 126 33.24 -15.36 -16.46
N MET A 127 32.02 -15.63 -16.04
CA MET A 127 31.47 -15.15 -14.78
C MET A 127 32.05 -15.93 -13.58
N THR A 128 32.18 -17.24 -13.68
CA THR A 128 32.79 -18.11 -12.64
C THR A 128 34.31 -18.00 -12.62
N GLY A 129 34.96 -17.79 -13.77
CA GLY A 129 36.42 -17.59 -13.87
C GLY A 129 36.90 -16.27 -13.24
N ARG A 130 36.03 -15.28 -13.09
CA ARG A 130 36.29 -14.10 -12.26
C ARG A 130 36.16 -14.37 -10.76
N MET A 131 35.52 -15.45 -10.36
CA MET A 131 35.33 -15.85 -8.94
C MET A 131 36.46 -16.75 -8.40
N ALA A 132 37.28 -17.35 -9.26
CA ALA A 132 38.29 -18.31 -8.85
C ALA A 132 39.74 -17.80 -9.08
N ALA A 133 40.07 -16.60 -8.59
CA ALA A 133 41.46 -16.14 -8.47
C ALA A 133 41.89 -16.19 -7.00
N PRO A 134 42.78 -17.11 -6.57
CA PRO A 134 43.34 -17.06 -5.23
C PRO A 134 44.46 -15.97 -5.23
N GLY A 135 44.19 -14.88 -4.55
CA GLY A 135 45.21 -13.88 -4.25
C GLY A 135 44.74 -12.43 -4.38
N GLY A 136 44.33 -11.81 -3.26
CA GLY A 136 44.46 -10.39 -3.00
C GLY A 136 43.37 -9.49 -3.61
N GLY A 137 42.37 -9.15 -2.86
CA GLY A 137 41.42 -8.08 -3.20
C GLY A 137 40.01 -8.39 -2.69
N SER A 138 39.72 -8.03 -1.45
CA SER A 138 38.43 -7.96 -0.82
C SER A 138 37.34 -7.36 -1.73
N GLY A 139 36.29 -8.11 -2.10
CA GLY A 139 35.12 -7.50 -2.71
C GLY A 139 34.09 -8.39 -3.39
N GLY A 140 34.34 -9.65 -3.74
CA GLY A 140 33.41 -10.44 -4.57
C GLY A 140 32.75 -11.66 -3.91
N GLY A 141 33.34 -12.19 -2.88
CA GLY A 141 32.80 -13.37 -2.15
C GLY A 141 31.86 -13.02 -1.00
N GLN A 142 31.85 -11.76 -0.57
CA GLN A 142 30.98 -11.29 0.51
C GLN A 142 29.53 -11.03 0.09
N SER A 143 29.23 -10.85 -1.19
CA SER A 143 27.86 -10.52 -1.62
C SER A 143 26.90 -11.70 -1.52
N MET A 144 27.32 -12.94 -1.83
CA MET A 144 26.45 -14.12 -1.74
C MET A 144 26.28 -14.59 -0.29
N ALA A 145 27.32 -14.50 0.54
CA ALA A 145 27.23 -14.81 1.96
C ALA A 145 26.41 -13.76 2.76
N ASN A 146 26.31 -12.54 2.25
CA ASN A 146 25.55 -11.46 2.89
C ASN A 146 24.04 -11.44 2.53
N PHE A 147 23.59 -12.16 1.52
CA PHE A 147 22.17 -12.21 1.14
C PHE A 147 21.26 -12.80 2.25
N GLY A 148 21.76 -13.74 3.02
CA GLY A 148 21.03 -14.36 4.14
C GLY A 148 21.21 -13.67 5.49
N ARG A 149 22.01 -12.58 5.58
CA ARG A 149 22.20 -11.87 6.84
C ARG A 149 21.03 -10.98 7.16
N SER A 150 20.68 -10.91 8.44
CA SER A 150 19.69 -10.00 8.96
C SER A 150 20.09 -8.54 8.67
N ARG A 151 19.13 -7.74 8.21
CA ARG A 151 19.26 -6.27 8.08
C ARG A 151 18.80 -5.54 9.33
N ALA A 152 18.72 -6.24 10.48
CA ALA A 152 18.31 -5.64 11.72
C ALA A 152 19.28 -4.53 12.13
N VAL A 153 18.73 -3.40 12.52
CA VAL A 153 19.50 -2.30 13.10
C VAL A 153 19.64 -2.57 14.59
N MET A 154 20.86 -2.80 15.05
CA MET A 154 21.17 -2.92 16.45
C MET A 154 21.41 -1.53 17.04
N GLU A 155 20.48 -1.04 17.85
CA GLU A 155 20.69 0.18 18.64
C GLU A 155 21.40 -0.20 19.94
N THR A 156 22.72 0.05 20.00
CA THR A 156 23.53 -0.08 21.21
C THR A 156 23.66 1.27 21.89
N GLY A 157 23.91 1.29 23.16
CA GLY A 157 23.85 2.43 24.09
C GLY A 157 24.61 3.74 23.78
N GLY A 158 25.02 3.97 22.52
CA GLY A 158 25.65 5.23 22.07
C GLY A 158 24.70 6.23 21.43
N SER A 159 23.51 5.85 20.99
CA SER A 159 22.46 6.75 20.53
C SER A 159 21.63 7.27 21.72
N LYS A 160 21.01 8.45 21.56
CA LYS A 160 20.14 9.05 22.60
C LYS A 160 19.03 8.04 22.94
N LYS A 161 19.12 7.43 24.14
CA LYS A 161 18.14 6.44 24.61
C LYS A 161 16.77 7.08 24.73
N VAL A 162 15.76 6.45 24.14
CA VAL A 162 14.35 6.81 24.35
C VAL A 162 13.90 6.16 25.66
N LEU A 163 13.29 6.92 26.55
CA LEU A 163 12.79 6.45 27.84
C LEU A 163 11.26 6.66 27.92
N PHE A 164 10.59 6.06 28.92
CA PHE A 164 9.15 6.24 29.13
C PHE A 164 8.72 7.70 29.29
N LYS A 165 9.59 8.57 29.83
CA LYS A 165 9.37 10.02 29.90
C LYS A 165 9.32 10.73 28.54
N ASP A 166 9.88 10.12 27.49
CA ASP A 166 9.88 10.66 26.14
C ASP A 166 8.64 10.19 25.35
N VAL A 167 7.87 9.24 25.90
CA VAL A 167 6.59 8.76 25.38
C VAL A 167 5.48 9.47 26.14
N ALA A 168 4.78 10.36 25.50
CA ALA A 168 3.64 11.08 26.07
C ALA A 168 2.34 10.28 25.91
N GLY A 169 1.42 10.39 26.87
CA GLY A 169 0.23 9.55 26.93
C GLY A 169 0.57 8.08 27.16
N LEU A 170 -0.33 7.18 26.84
CA LEU A 170 -0.16 5.71 26.93
C LEU A 170 0.23 5.27 28.37
N GLN A 171 -0.45 5.83 29.36
CA GLN A 171 -0.08 5.57 30.76
C GLN A 171 -0.31 4.11 31.14
N GLU A 172 -1.45 3.56 30.76
CA GLU A 172 -1.83 2.20 31.05
C GLU A 172 -0.94 1.19 30.32
N GLU A 173 -0.60 1.47 29.06
CA GLU A 173 0.31 0.64 28.27
C GLU A 173 1.73 0.65 28.82
N LYS A 174 2.18 1.78 29.37
CA LYS A 174 3.49 1.86 30.05
C LYS A 174 3.50 1.04 31.31
N GLU A 175 2.47 1.16 32.17
CA GLU A 175 2.34 0.38 33.41
C GLU A 175 2.30 -1.14 33.11
N GLU A 176 1.60 -1.55 32.06
CA GLU A 176 1.58 -2.95 31.62
C GLU A 176 2.98 -3.43 31.17
N LEU A 177 3.77 -2.55 30.55
CA LEU A 177 5.11 -2.88 30.08
C LEU A 177 6.22 -2.68 31.14
N GLU A 178 5.95 -2.02 32.26
CA GLU A 178 6.90 -1.89 33.37
C GLU A 178 7.30 -3.26 33.94
N GLU A 179 6.37 -4.24 34.00
CA GLU A 179 6.68 -5.60 34.42
C GLU A 179 7.77 -6.24 33.54
N VAL A 180 7.74 -5.93 32.25
CA VAL A 180 8.72 -6.42 31.26
C VAL A 180 10.08 -5.78 31.47
N VAL A 181 10.09 -4.47 31.76
CA VAL A 181 11.31 -3.73 32.11
C VAL A 181 11.95 -4.27 33.39
N ASP A 182 11.14 -4.48 34.44
CA ASP A 182 11.63 -5.00 35.71
C ASP A 182 12.20 -6.42 35.56
N PHE A 183 11.56 -7.26 34.76
CA PHE A 183 12.11 -8.58 34.46
C PHE A 183 13.48 -8.51 33.77
N LEU A 184 13.58 -7.68 32.71
CA LEU A 184 14.85 -7.56 31.99
C LEU A 184 15.97 -6.99 32.89
N LYS A 185 15.64 -6.17 33.89
CA LYS A 185 16.58 -5.67 34.90
C LYS A 185 16.93 -6.72 35.94
N ASN A 186 15.94 -7.46 36.45
CA ASN A 186 16.05 -8.39 37.58
C ASN A 186 15.45 -9.76 37.34
N PRO A 187 15.92 -10.55 36.36
CA PRO A 187 15.30 -11.81 35.96
C PRO A 187 15.24 -12.85 37.11
N ASN A 188 16.23 -12.83 38.01
CA ASN A 188 16.32 -13.79 39.10
C ASN A 188 15.18 -13.69 40.12
N MET A 189 14.60 -12.49 40.31
CA MET A 189 13.49 -12.28 41.22
C MET A 189 12.23 -13.05 40.75
N TYR A 190 11.97 -13.04 39.48
CA TYR A 190 10.79 -13.70 38.89
C TYR A 190 10.99 -15.21 38.77
N THR A 191 12.19 -15.64 38.37
CA THR A 191 12.51 -17.07 38.19
C THR A 191 12.52 -17.82 39.50
N SER A 192 12.97 -17.23 40.59
CA SER A 192 12.96 -17.84 41.94
C SER A 192 11.56 -18.11 42.48
N LEU A 193 10.56 -17.34 42.03
CA LEU A 193 9.14 -17.57 42.35
C LEU A 193 8.42 -18.51 41.38
N GLY A 194 9.11 -18.97 40.33
CA GLY A 194 8.53 -19.85 39.32
C GLY A 194 7.63 -19.07 38.30
N ALA A 195 7.70 -17.75 38.28
CA ALA A 195 6.96 -16.93 37.34
C ALA A 195 7.46 -17.14 35.90
N ARG A 196 6.51 -17.22 34.97
CA ARG A 196 6.79 -17.28 33.52
C ARG A 196 6.51 -15.93 32.90
N ILE A 197 7.49 -15.38 32.22
CA ILE A 197 7.35 -14.11 31.54
C ILE A 197 6.95 -14.32 30.09
N PRO A 198 6.14 -13.42 29.52
CA PRO A 198 5.76 -13.52 28.14
C PRO A 198 7.00 -13.48 27.24
N LYS A 199 7.15 -14.47 26.36
CA LYS A 199 8.22 -14.49 25.36
C LYS A 199 8.01 -13.45 24.28
N GLY A 200 6.75 -13.15 23.99
CA GLY A 200 6.37 -12.20 22.94
C GLY A 200 5.24 -11.29 23.33
N ILE A 201 5.36 -10.04 22.89
CA ILE A 201 4.38 -8.97 23.10
C ILE A 201 3.98 -8.41 21.76
N LEU A 202 2.68 -8.41 21.48
CA LEU A 202 2.13 -7.83 20.26
C LEU A 202 1.51 -6.46 20.55
N LEU A 203 2.09 -5.40 19.98
CA LEU A 203 1.54 -4.05 20.00
C LEU A 203 0.55 -3.88 18.84
N VAL A 204 -0.72 -3.62 19.17
CA VAL A 204 -1.81 -3.54 18.19
C VAL A 204 -2.43 -2.16 18.23
N GLY A 205 -2.70 -1.55 17.07
CA GLY A 205 -3.41 -0.28 17.02
C GLY A 205 -3.24 0.47 15.70
N PRO A 206 -3.94 1.59 15.53
CA PRO A 206 -3.84 2.42 14.32
C PRO A 206 -2.42 2.88 14.02
N PRO A 207 -2.10 3.20 12.76
CA PRO A 207 -0.79 3.78 12.42
C PRO A 207 -0.61 5.13 13.12
N GLY A 208 0.64 5.48 13.44
CA GLY A 208 0.97 6.77 14.05
C GLY A 208 0.71 6.89 15.56
N THR A 209 0.25 5.82 16.25
CA THR A 209 -0.04 5.85 17.70
C THR A 209 1.19 5.67 18.59
N GLY A 210 2.38 5.47 18.02
CA GLY A 210 3.62 5.41 18.78
C GLY A 210 4.11 4.01 19.18
N LYS A 211 3.58 2.93 18.55
CA LYS A 211 3.97 1.52 18.85
C LYS A 211 5.49 1.29 18.80
N THR A 212 6.14 1.74 17.75
CA THR A 212 7.60 1.64 17.59
C THR A 212 8.35 2.46 18.63
N LEU A 213 7.84 3.65 18.98
CA LEU A 213 8.43 4.51 20.01
C LEU A 213 8.32 3.87 21.39
N LEU A 214 7.15 3.27 21.70
CA LEU A 214 6.91 2.56 22.96
C LEU A 214 7.87 1.36 23.12
N ALA A 215 8.04 0.55 22.06
CA ALA A 215 8.98 -0.57 22.08
C ALA A 215 10.43 -0.12 22.32
N LYS A 216 10.86 0.99 21.70
CA LYS A 216 12.17 1.61 21.96
C LYS A 216 12.31 2.10 23.39
N ALA A 217 11.23 2.67 23.96
CA ALA A 217 11.23 3.15 25.33
C ALA A 217 11.38 2.01 26.34
N VAL A 218 10.73 0.87 26.11
CA VAL A 218 10.89 -0.35 26.93
C VAL A 218 12.35 -0.78 26.94
N ALA A 219 12.99 -0.87 25.78
CA ALA A 219 14.40 -1.26 25.69
C ALA A 219 15.34 -0.24 26.35
N GLY A 220 15.06 1.05 26.14
CA GLY A 220 15.83 2.14 26.76
C GLY A 220 15.72 2.16 28.28
N GLU A 221 14.50 1.94 28.81
CA GLU A 221 14.23 1.89 30.25
C GLU A 221 14.84 0.64 30.89
N ALA A 222 14.78 -0.51 30.22
CA ALA A 222 15.44 -1.73 30.65
C ALA A 222 16.96 -1.68 30.51
N GLY A 223 17.49 -0.79 29.66
CA GLY A 223 18.93 -0.66 29.41
C GLY A 223 19.53 -1.79 28.59
N VAL A 224 18.72 -2.53 27.81
CA VAL A 224 19.14 -3.67 27.03
C VAL A 224 19.28 -3.32 25.53
N PRO A 225 20.07 -4.11 24.76
CA PRO A 225 20.15 -3.96 23.30
C PRO A 225 18.79 -4.09 22.61
N PHE A 226 18.57 -3.29 21.58
CA PHE A 226 17.33 -3.26 20.79
C PHE A 226 17.62 -3.60 19.33
N PHE A 227 17.09 -4.74 18.85
CA PHE A 227 17.20 -5.18 17.47
C PHE A 227 15.91 -4.84 16.73
N SER A 228 15.94 -3.88 15.83
CA SER A 228 14.76 -3.44 15.06
C SER A 228 14.83 -3.89 13.63
N ILE A 229 13.73 -4.48 13.14
CA ILE A 229 13.55 -4.91 11.75
C ILE A 229 12.10 -4.72 11.33
N SER A 230 11.86 -4.39 10.05
CA SER A 230 10.51 -4.43 9.48
C SER A 230 10.19 -5.83 8.97
N GLY A 231 8.95 -6.30 9.17
CA GLY A 231 8.45 -7.56 8.63
C GLY A 231 8.63 -7.67 7.11
N SER A 232 8.54 -6.55 6.39
CA SER A 232 8.79 -6.49 4.95
C SER A 232 10.22 -6.90 4.55
N ASN A 233 11.20 -6.73 5.43
CA ASN A 233 12.60 -7.12 5.18
C ASN A 233 12.82 -8.64 5.14
N PHE A 234 11.85 -9.41 5.60
CA PHE A 234 11.88 -10.87 5.52
C PHE A 234 11.25 -11.40 4.23
N VAL A 235 10.49 -10.57 3.51
CA VAL A 235 9.84 -10.98 2.26
C VAL A 235 10.79 -10.71 1.09
N GLU A 236 11.23 -11.78 0.43
CA GLU A 236 12.13 -11.70 -0.74
C GLU A 236 11.59 -12.59 -1.87
N MET A 237 12.11 -12.42 -3.07
CA MET A 237 11.70 -13.24 -4.23
C MET A 237 12.33 -14.65 -4.24
N PHE A 238 13.36 -14.88 -3.44
CA PHE A 238 14.11 -16.14 -3.40
C PHE A 238 13.71 -16.96 -2.17
N VAL A 239 13.25 -18.17 -2.42
CA VAL A 239 12.81 -19.10 -1.37
C VAL A 239 13.94 -19.39 -0.37
N GLY A 240 13.64 -19.30 0.92
CA GLY A 240 14.54 -19.60 2.03
C GLY A 240 15.42 -18.44 2.51
N VAL A 241 15.47 -17.32 1.82
CA VAL A 241 16.26 -16.14 2.25
C VAL A 241 15.63 -15.50 3.49
N GLY A 242 14.30 -15.34 3.52
CA GLY A 242 13.58 -14.83 4.68
C GLY A 242 13.81 -15.68 5.92
N ALA A 243 13.68 -17.00 5.80
CA ALA A 243 13.95 -17.93 6.89
C ALA A 243 15.41 -17.87 7.38
N SER A 244 16.36 -17.66 6.49
CA SER A 244 17.78 -17.47 6.86
C SER A 244 18.01 -16.20 7.65
N ARG A 245 17.34 -15.09 7.27
CA ARG A 245 17.42 -13.81 8.00
C ARG A 245 16.78 -13.90 9.38
N VAL A 246 15.68 -14.64 9.51
CA VAL A 246 15.07 -14.91 10.81
C VAL A 246 16.08 -15.61 11.70
N ARG A 247 16.69 -16.72 11.27
CA ARG A 247 17.70 -17.46 12.06
C ARG A 247 18.86 -16.55 12.46
N ASP A 248 19.42 -15.78 11.53
CA ASP A 248 20.55 -14.89 11.81
C ASP A 248 20.18 -13.80 12.84
N LEU A 249 18.96 -13.23 12.76
CA LEU A 249 18.45 -12.26 13.74
C LEU A 249 18.39 -12.87 15.14
N PHE A 250 17.78 -14.04 15.26
CA PHE A 250 17.63 -14.72 16.54
C PHE A 250 18.97 -15.20 17.10
N ASP A 251 19.90 -15.66 16.26
CA ASP A 251 21.27 -15.98 16.67
C ASP A 251 22.04 -14.76 17.17
N GLN A 252 21.86 -13.61 16.55
CA GLN A 252 22.43 -12.34 17.02
C GLN A 252 21.86 -11.94 18.37
N ALA A 253 20.55 -12.09 18.56
CA ALA A 253 19.88 -11.79 19.83
C ALA A 253 20.38 -12.72 20.95
N LYS A 254 20.50 -14.03 20.69
CA LYS A 254 21.04 -15.01 21.66
C LYS A 254 22.45 -14.65 22.14
N ARG A 255 23.28 -14.10 21.26
CA ARG A 255 24.64 -13.65 21.62
C ARG A 255 24.68 -12.38 22.46
N ASN A 256 23.59 -11.59 22.42
CA ASN A 256 23.50 -10.28 23.07
C ASN A 256 22.41 -10.25 24.16
N ALA A 257 22.01 -11.38 24.68
CA ALA A 257 21.02 -11.46 25.77
C ALA A 257 21.58 -10.89 27.09
N PRO A 258 20.77 -10.17 27.89
CA PRO A 258 19.36 -9.86 27.66
C PRO A 258 19.15 -8.78 26.59
N CYS A 259 18.11 -8.95 25.73
CA CYS A 259 17.82 -8.01 24.64
C CYS A 259 16.35 -8.04 24.23
N ILE A 260 15.94 -7.03 23.45
CA ILE A 260 14.62 -6.98 22.80
C ILE A 260 14.79 -7.08 21.29
N ILE A 261 14.03 -8.00 20.66
CA ILE A 261 13.83 -8.07 19.21
C ILE A 261 12.52 -7.34 18.92
N PHE A 262 12.53 -6.34 18.04
CA PHE A 262 11.34 -5.65 17.60
C PHE A 262 11.10 -5.86 16.11
N ILE A 263 9.91 -6.36 15.78
CA ILE A 263 9.47 -6.60 14.40
C ILE A 263 8.30 -5.68 14.10
N ASP A 264 8.56 -4.64 13.32
CA ASP A 264 7.51 -3.73 12.88
C ASP A 264 6.76 -4.32 11.66
N GLU A 265 5.49 -3.98 11.50
CA GLU A 265 4.65 -4.49 10.41
C GLU A 265 4.69 -6.01 10.27
N ILE A 266 4.51 -6.72 11.37
CA ILE A 266 4.58 -8.20 11.42
C ILE A 266 3.59 -8.86 10.45
N ASP A 267 2.49 -8.19 10.12
CA ASP A 267 1.47 -8.62 9.18
C ASP A 267 2.00 -8.79 7.73
N ALA A 268 3.14 -8.21 7.39
CA ALA A 268 3.80 -8.47 6.11
C ALA A 268 4.22 -9.94 5.96
N VAL A 269 4.56 -10.61 7.07
CA VAL A 269 5.03 -12.02 7.10
C VAL A 269 3.98 -12.94 7.69
N ALA A 270 3.27 -12.50 8.73
CA ALA A 270 2.40 -13.33 9.56
C ALA A 270 0.91 -13.29 9.14
N ARG A 271 0.62 -13.02 7.88
CA ARG A 271 -0.74 -13.00 7.36
C ARG A 271 -1.32 -14.40 7.25
N ARG A 272 -2.65 -14.57 7.53
CA ARG A 272 -3.41 -15.81 7.33
C ARG A 272 -3.21 -16.37 5.91
N ARG A 273 -3.20 -17.68 5.79
CA ARG A 273 -3.07 -18.41 4.53
C ARG A 273 -4.25 -18.07 3.62
N GLY A 274 -3.98 -17.55 2.43
CA GLY A 274 -5.00 -17.33 1.40
C GLY A 274 -4.92 -18.45 0.35
N THR A 275 -6.05 -18.79 -0.26
CA THR A 275 -6.16 -19.80 -1.33
C THR A 275 -5.61 -19.34 -2.69
N GLY A 276 -4.70 -18.37 -2.74
CA GLY A 276 -4.14 -17.82 -3.96
C GLY A 276 -3.07 -18.74 -4.60
N LEU A 277 -3.29 -19.12 -5.85
CA LEU A 277 -2.33 -19.82 -6.71
C LEU A 277 -1.19 -18.87 -7.15
N GLY A 278 -0.16 -18.70 -6.32
CA GLY A 278 1.01 -17.90 -6.70
C GLY A 278 2.23 -18.16 -5.81
N GLY A 279 3.39 -18.41 -6.42
CA GLY A 279 4.66 -18.82 -5.78
C GLY A 279 5.29 -17.84 -4.76
N GLY A 280 4.66 -16.69 -4.47
CA GLY A 280 5.08 -15.79 -3.40
C GLY A 280 4.51 -16.14 -2.02
N HIS A 281 3.62 -17.11 -1.93
CA HIS A 281 3.02 -17.56 -0.66
C HIS A 281 3.94 -18.52 0.09
N ASP A 282 4.64 -19.40 -0.61
CA ASP A 282 5.50 -20.43 -0.01
C ASP A 282 6.66 -19.83 0.78
N GLU A 283 7.25 -18.75 0.30
CA GLU A 283 8.37 -18.06 0.95
C GLU A 283 7.95 -17.40 2.27
N ARG A 284 6.79 -16.68 2.26
CA ARG A 284 6.26 -16.05 3.48
C ARG A 284 5.91 -17.09 4.53
N GLU A 285 5.28 -18.19 4.12
CA GLU A 285 4.91 -19.29 5.03
C GLU A 285 6.15 -19.95 5.63
N GLN A 286 7.18 -20.20 4.82
CA GLN A 286 8.44 -20.73 5.29
C GLN A 286 9.11 -19.79 6.30
N THR A 287 9.06 -18.50 6.05
CA THR A 287 9.62 -17.47 6.94
C THR A 287 8.84 -17.38 8.25
N LEU A 288 7.50 -17.38 8.19
CA LEU A 288 6.66 -17.42 9.38
C LEU A 288 6.92 -18.69 10.21
N ASN A 289 6.93 -19.86 9.58
CA ASN A 289 7.21 -21.12 10.27
C ASN A 289 8.59 -21.09 10.94
N GLN A 290 9.61 -20.55 10.28
CA GLN A 290 10.93 -20.38 10.90
C GLN A 290 10.89 -19.44 12.11
N MET A 291 10.15 -18.34 12.04
CA MET A 291 9.97 -17.42 13.17
C MET A 291 9.30 -18.11 14.35
N LEU A 292 8.25 -18.90 14.10
CA LEU A 292 7.58 -19.67 15.13
C LEU A 292 8.51 -20.70 15.77
N VAL A 293 9.33 -21.40 14.97
CA VAL A 293 10.33 -22.37 15.45
C VAL A 293 11.38 -21.69 16.35
N GLU A 294 11.88 -20.51 15.95
CA GLU A 294 12.84 -19.76 16.78
C GLU A 294 12.21 -19.29 18.08
N MET A 295 10.97 -18.80 18.07
CA MET A 295 10.25 -18.39 19.29
C MET A 295 9.95 -19.58 20.21
N ASP A 296 9.56 -20.73 19.67
CA ASP A 296 9.34 -21.95 20.45
C ASP A 296 10.66 -22.52 21.02
N GLY A 297 11.77 -22.31 20.29
CA GLY A 297 13.12 -22.78 20.64
C GLY A 297 13.79 -22.04 21.79
N PHE A 298 13.24 -20.90 22.23
CA PHE A 298 13.79 -20.20 23.40
C PHE A 298 13.41 -20.90 24.71
N GLY A 299 14.38 -21.01 25.60
CA GLY A 299 14.12 -21.35 27.02
C GLY A 299 13.33 -20.23 27.68
N VAL A 300 12.53 -20.56 28.69
CA VAL A 300 11.63 -19.64 29.41
C VAL A 300 12.38 -18.43 30.05
N ASN A 301 13.70 -18.49 30.15
CA ASN A 301 14.51 -17.53 30.94
C ASN A 301 15.78 -17.07 30.21
N GLU A 302 15.82 -17.10 28.89
CA GLU A 302 17.01 -16.67 28.13
C GLU A 302 17.20 -15.14 28.08
N GLY A 303 16.27 -14.36 28.65
CA GLY A 303 16.36 -12.90 28.68
C GLY A 303 16.08 -12.23 27.33
N ILE A 304 15.49 -12.94 26.38
CA ILE A 304 15.13 -12.40 25.07
C ILE A 304 13.61 -12.20 25.04
N ILE A 305 13.17 -10.99 24.72
CA ILE A 305 11.77 -10.67 24.52
C ILE A 305 11.55 -10.24 23.09
N VAL A 306 10.57 -10.86 22.41
CA VAL A 306 10.18 -10.50 21.06
C VAL A 306 8.98 -9.56 21.13
N MET A 307 9.14 -8.33 20.70
CA MET A 307 8.03 -7.40 20.52
C MET A 307 7.69 -7.28 19.04
N ALA A 308 6.42 -7.26 18.71
CA ALA A 308 6.00 -7.01 17.33
C ALA A 308 4.91 -5.94 17.29
N ALA A 309 4.82 -5.22 16.17
CA ALA A 309 3.78 -4.23 15.96
C ALA A 309 2.98 -4.55 14.69
N THR A 310 1.67 -4.33 14.76
CA THR A 310 0.76 -4.41 13.60
C THR A 310 -0.34 -3.37 13.68
N ASN A 311 -0.81 -2.94 12.54
CA ASN A 311 -2.01 -2.12 12.42
C ASN A 311 -3.28 -2.97 12.21
N ARG A 312 -3.11 -4.27 11.91
CA ARG A 312 -4.17 -5.17 11.50
C ARG A 312 -4.04 -6.54 12.17
N VAL A 313 -4.62 -6.68 13.34
CA VAL A 313 -4.63 -7.97 14.06
C VAL A 313 -5.54 -9.01 13.39
N ASP A 314 -6.57 -8.54 12.69
CA ASP A 314 -7.59 -9.34 12.00
C ASP A 314 -7.02 -10.27 10.92
N ILE A 315 -5.92 -9.87 10.28
CA ILE A 315 -5.30 -10.64 9.20
C ILE A 315 -4.17 -11.56 9.65
N LEU A 316 -3.79 -11.54 10.94
CA LEU A 316 -2.70 -12.37 11.44
C LEU A 316 -3.09 -13.85 11.51
N ASP A 317 -2.10 -14.72 11.24
CA ASP A 317 -2.25 -16.17 11.42
C ASP A 317 -2.45 -16.49 12.91
N PRO A 318 -3.51 -17.23 13.30
CA PRO A 318 -3.76 -17.59 14.69
C PRO A 318 -2.60 -18.33 15.36
N ALA A 319 -1.75 -19.01 14.58
CA ALA A 319 -0.60 -19.74 15.10
C ALA A 319 0.41 -18.83 15.84
N ILE A 320 0.50 -17.54 15.43
CA ILE A 320 1.42 -16.59 16.06
C ILE A 320 0.93 -16.12 17.44
N LEU A 321 -0.39 -16.22 17.67
CA LEU A 321 -1.07 -15.77 18.89
C LEU A 321 -1.21 -16.89 19.94
N ARG A 322 -0.65 -18.09 19.66
CA ARG A 322 -0.69 -19.20 20.61
C ARG A 322 0.22 -18.94 21.81
N PRO A 323 -0.16 -19.42 23.03
CA PRO A 323 0.69 -19.34 24.21
C PRO A 323 2.11 -19.86 23.96
N GLY A 324 3.11 -19.16 24.48
CA GLY A 324 4.53 -19.44 24.25
C GLY A 324 5.14 -18.68 23.07
N ARG A 325 4.35 -17.87 22.35
CA ARG A 325 4.75 -17.01 21.23
C ARG A 325 4.42 -15.56 21.55
N PHE A 326 3.41 -14.95 20.91
CA PHE A 326 2.92 -13.63 21.32
C PHE A 326 1.81 -13.78 22.36
N ASP A 327 2.22 -13.99 23.59
CA ASP A 327 1.34 -14.31 24.71
C ASP A 327 0.55 -13.10 25.19
N ARG A 328 1.13 -11.91 25.06
CA ARG A 328 0.53 -10.65 25.53
C ARG A 328 0.21 -9.75 24.36
N LYS A 329 -0.98 -9.16 24.37
CA LYS A 329 -1.41 -8.16 23.39
C LYS A 329 -1.62 -6.85 24.11
N VAL A 330 -0.91 -5.81 23.68
CA VAL A 330 -1.05 -4.45 24.20
C VAL A 330 -1.72 -3.60 23.12
N ALA A 331 -2.89 -3.05 23.44
CA ALA A 331 -3.65 -2.22 22.51
C ALA A 331 -3.18 -0.78 22.64
N VAL A 332 -2.51 -0.26 21.59
CA VAL A 332 -2.05 1.14 21.55
C VAL A 332 -3.06 1.96 20.75
N GLY A 333 -4.04 2.51 21.47
CA GLY A 333 -5.15 3.26 20.91
C GLY A 333 -4.79 4.66 20.42
N ARG A 334 -5.80 5.40 19.94
CA ARG A 334 -5.68 6.84 19.72
C ARG A 334 -5.66 7.54 21.09
N PRO A 335 -4.85 8.60 21.26
CA PRO A 335 -4.78 9.30 22.53
C PRO A 335 -6.09 10.06 22.82
N ASP A 336 -6.50 10.10 24.08
CA ASP A 336 -7.54 10.95 24.59
C ASP A 336 -7.10 12.42 24.65
N VAL A 337 -7.96 13.35 25.07
CA VAL A 337 -7.65 14.78 25.16
C VAL A 337 -6.39 15.03 26.01
N LYS A 338 -6.26 14.33 27.14
CA LYS A 338 -5.12 14.49 28.04
C LYS A 338 -3.83 13.97 27.39
N GLY A 339 -3.89 12.80 26.77
CA GLY A 339 -2.77 12.22 26.03
C GLY A 339 -2.33 13.10 24.85
N ARG A 340 -3.30 13.69 24.11
CA ARG A 340 -2.99 14.63 23.03
C ARG A 340 -2.30 15.89 23.56
N GLU A 341 -2.75 16.44 24.67
CA GLU A 341 -2.10 17.59 25.30
C GLU A 341 -0.65 17.27 25.71
N GLU A 342 -0.40 16.10 26.31
CA GLU A 342 0.93 15.65 26.68
C GLU A 342 1.83 15.45 25.44
N ILE A 343 1.30 14.85 24.38
CA ILE A 343 2.00 14.67 23.09
C ILE A 343 2.36 16.03 22.49
N LEU A 344 1.43 16.98 22.48
CA LEU A 344 1.68 18.34 22.00
C LEU A 344 2.79 19.02 22.80
N LYS A 345 2.82 18.88 24.14
CA LYS A 345 3.91 19.41 24.99
C LYS A 345 5.27 18.83 24.62
N VAL A 346 5.34 17.54 24.26
CA VAL A 346 6.58 16.91 23.80
C VAL A 346 7.05 17.49 22.46
N HIS A 347 6.15 17.60 21.48
CA HIS A 347 6.48 18.08 20.14
C HIS A 347 6.70 19.59 20.06
N THR A 348 6.30 20.34 21.10
CA THR A 348 6.53 21.80 21.20
C THR A 348 7.74 22.20 22.04
N LYS A 349 8.37 21.26 22.73
CA LYS A 349 9.50 21.52 23.65
C LYS A 349 10.63 22.35 23.02
N ASN A 350 10.88 22.20 21.74
CA ASN A 350 11.93 22.90 21.00
C ASN A 350 11.38 23.94 20.01
N LYS A 351 10.11 24.33 20.14
CA LYS A 351 9.45 25.29 19.25
C LYS A 351 9.03 26.53 20.04
N PRO A 352 9.34 27.75 19.58
CA PRO A 352 8.88 28.97 20.25
C PRO A 352 7.37 29.12 20.03
N LEU A 353 6.58 29.06 21.09
CA LEU A 353 5.15 29.30 21.10
C LEU A 353 4.82 30.74 21.49
N GLY A 354 3.80 31.33 20.88
CA GLY A 354 3.20 32.58 21.29
C GLY A 354 2.46 32.44 22.63
N SER A 355 2.25 33.54 23.31
CA SER A 355 1.50 33.59 24.60
C SER A 355 -0.01 33.31 24.41
N ASP A 356 -0.50 33.35 23.17
CA ASP A 356 -1.87 33.07 22.76
C ASP A 356 -2.17 31.58 22.55
N VAL A 357 -1.12 30.72 22.56
CA VAL A 357 -1.28 29.28 22.28
C VAL A 357 -1.76 28.54 23.53
N ASN A 358 -2.92 27.90 23.40
CA ASN A 358 -3.47 27.01 24.41
C ASN A 358 -3.46 25.55 23.91
N LEU A 359 -2.45 24.77 24.37
CA LEU A 359 -2.28 23.38 23.95
C LEU A 359 -3.44 22.47 24.34
N ARG A 360 -4.15 22.76 25.44
CA ARG A 360 -5.33 22.02 25.85
C ARG A 360 -6.49 22.21 24.86
N ARG A 361 -6.71 23.45 24.40
CA ARG A 361 -7.69 23.75 23.37
C ARG A 361 -7.30 23.06 22.04
N VAL A 362 -6.04 23.10 21.66
CA VAL A 362 -5.54 22.36 20.49
C VAL A 362 -5.79 20.86 20.64
N ALA A 363 -5.58 20.29 21.82
CA ALA A 363 -5.85 18.88 22.09
C ALA A 363 -7.35 18.54 21.97
N GLN A 364 -8.25 19.43 22.39
CA GLN A 364 -9.69 19.27 22.23
C GLN A 364 -10.10 19.29 20.74
N THR A 365 -9.58 20.27 19.98
CA THR A 365 -9.92 20.40 18.54
C THR A 365 -9.36 19.28 17.68
N THR A 366 -8.33 18.56 18.13
CA THR A 366 -7.68 17.48 17.39
C THR A 366 -8.21 16.10 17.77
N ALA A 367 -9.52 15.99 18.05
CA ALA A 367 -10.15 14.69 18.30
C ALA A 367 -9.85 13.69 17.17
N GLY A 368 -9.48 12.46 17.56
CA GLY A 368 -9.12 11.41 16.61
C GLY A 368 -7.71 11.49 15.99
N PHE A 369 -6.92 12.55 16.27
CA PHE A 369 -5.53 12.63 15.80
C PHE A 369 -4.64 11.65 16.57
N THR A 370 -3.70 11.08 15.85
CA THR A 370 -2.63 10.25 16.41
C THR A 370 -1.44 11.10 16.83
N GLY A 371 -0.47 10.50 17.52
CA GLY A 371 0.77 11.19 17.85
C GLY A 371 1.53 11.73 16.63
N ALA A 372 1.53 10.99 15.54
CA ALA A 372 2.16 11.41 14.28
C ALA A 372 1.40 12.58 13.62
N ASP A 373 0.07 12.59 13.70
CA ASP A 373 -0.72 13.71 13.18
C ASP A 373 -0.47 14.99 13.97
N LEU A 374 -0.35 14.89 15.30
CA LEU A 374 -0.03 16.01 16.17
C LEU A 374 1.39 16.54 15.96
N GLU A 375 2.36 15.66 15.73
CA GLU A 375 3.72 16.06 15.35
C GLU A 375 3.71 16.84 14.04
N ASN A 376 3.01 16.30 13.02
CA ASN A 376 2.86 16.94 11.72
C ASN A 376 2.14 18.29 11.82
N LEU A 377 1.09 18.37 12.64
CA LEU A 377 0.36 19.63 12.92
C LEU A 377 1.30 20.72 13.43
N MET A 378 2.09 20.40 14.47
CA MET A 378 3.01 21.36 15.05
C MET A 378 4.20 21.70 14.15
N ASN A 379 4.60 20.79 13.27
CA ASN A 379 5.60 21.05 12.25
C ASN A 379 5.06 21.99 11.16
N GLU A 380 3.85 21.74 10.66
CA GLU A 380 3.18 22.61 9.67
C GLU A 380 2.91 24.01 10.24
N ALA A 381 2.53 24.11 11.54
CA ALA A 381 2.37 25.40 12.21
C ALA A 381 3.70 26.19 12.28
N ALA A 382 4.81 25.50 12.56
CA ALA A 382 6.13 26.12 12.52
C ALA A 382 6.51 26.60 11.11
N ILE A 383 6.17 25.83 10.07
CA ILE A 383 6.41 26.23 8.67
C ILE A 383 5.55 27.45 8.30
N ASN A 384 4.29 27.53 8.75
CA ASN A 384 3.42 28.66 8.51
C ASN A 384 3.94 29.95 9.19
N ALA A 385 4.34 29.84 10.46
CA ALA A 385 4.96 30.97 11.19
C ALA A 385 6.23 31.46 10.48
N ALA A 386 7.10 30.54 10.02
CA ALA A 386 8.31 30.87 9.29
C ALA A 386 8.01 31.58 7.94
N LYS A 387 7.00 31.12 7.18
CA LYS A 387 6.55 31.78 5.94
C LYS A 387 6.05 33.19 6.19
N SER A 388 5.35 33.41 7.31
CA SER A 388 4.86 34.70 7.75
C SER A 388 5.96 35.57 8.41
N LYS A 389 7.22 35.08 8.42
CA LYS A 389 8.38 35.77 9.04
C LYS A 389 8.16 36.10 10.53
N GLN A 390 7.37 35.28 11.23
CA GLN A 390 7.15 35.39 12.67
C GLN A 390 8.24 34.66 13.43
N GLY A 391 8.62 35.15 14.60
CA GLY A 391 9.62 34.52 15.48
C GLY A 391 9.06 33.46 16.41
N TYR A 392 7.75 33.24 16.40
CA TYR A 392 7.03 32.28 17.24
C TYR A 392 5.80 31.74 16.52
N ILE A 393 5.29 30.60 16.98
CA ILE A 393 4.09 29.94 16.46
C ILE A 393 2.88 30.52 17.20
N SER A 394 1.92 31.12 16.51
CA SER A 394 0.68 31.62 17.06
C SER A 394 -0.42 30.55 17.05
N GLN A 395 -1.49 30.76 17.83
CA GLN A 395 -2.69 29.92 17.80
C GLN A 395 -3.27 29.84 16.38
N ARG A 396 -3.26 30.95 15.65
CA ARG A 396 -3.73 31.02 14.25
C ARG A 396 -2.91 30.12 13.31
N ASP A 397 -1.59 30.04 13.48
CA ASP A 397 -0.76 29.16 12.65
C ASP A 397 -1.12 27.70 12.87
N ILE A 398 -1.48 27.33 14.11
CA ILE A 398 -1.93 25.97 14.45
C ILE A 398 -3.29 25.68 13.83
N GLU A 399 -4.25 26.59 13.92
CA GLU A 399 -5.59 26.44 13.34
C GLU A 399 -5.56 26.32 11.81
N GLN A 400 -4.75 27.13 11.14
CA GLN A 400 -4.53 27.01 9.71
C GLN A 400 -3.88 25.67 9.32
N SER A 401 -2.94 25.21 10.15
CA SER A 401 -2.29 23.93 9.92
C SER A 401 -3.20 22.75 10.19
N PHE A 402 -4.11 22.87 11.16
CA PHE A 402 -5.13 21.85 11.44
C PHE A 402 -6.01 21.59 10.21
N VAL A 403 -6.51 22.65 9.56
CA VAL A 403 -7.26 22.52 8.31
C VAL A 403 -6.41 21.83 7.23
N LYS A 404 -5.15 22.24 7.09
CA LYS A 404 -4.24 21.66 6.10
C LYS A 404 -3.96 20.16 6.34
N VAL A 405 -3.79 19.75 7.59
CA VAL A 405 -3.51 18.35 7.95
C VAL A 405 -4.77 17.48 7.91
N GLY A 406 -5.91 17.99 8.41
CA GLY A 406 -7.16 17.25 8.50
C GLY A 406 -7.94 17.15 7.18
N ILE A 407 -7.99 18.26 6.43
CA ILE A 407 -8.85 18.40 5.23
C ILE A 407 -8.03 18.55 3.95
N GLY A 408 -6.74 18.91 4.08
CA GLY A 408 -5.83 19.18 2.97
C GLY A 408 -5.60 20.66 2.71
N ALA A 409 -4.56 20.97 1.95
CA ALA A 409 -4.19 22.35 1.65
C ALA A 409 -5.27 23.07 0.81
N GLU A 410 -5.63 24.28 1.21
CA GLU A 410 -6.53 25.17 0.46
C GLU A 410 -5.91 25.55 -0.90
N LYS A 411 -6.70 25.50 -1.98
CA LYS A 411 -6.28 25.80 -3.36
C LYS A 411 -6.79 27.16 -3.83
N HIS A 412 -6.17 28.22 -3.40
CA HIS A 412 -6.51 29.58 -3.81
C HIS A 412 -6.26 29.89 -5.31
N SER A 413 -5.47 29.06 -6.01
CA SER A 413 -5.18 29.25 -7.43
C SER A 413 -6.24 28.68 -8.37
N LYS A 414 -7.22 27.91 -7.85
CA LYS A 414 -8.29 27.33 -8.67
C LYS A 414 -9.31 28.42 -9.00
N VAL A 415 -9.47 28.71 -10.28
CA VAL A 415 -10.54 29.63 -10.75
C VAL A 415 -11.86 28.88 -10.68
N ILE A 416 -12.75 29.34 -9.80
CA ILE A 416 -14.09 28.81 -9.59
C ILE A 416 -15.06 29.79 -10.20
N SER A 417 -16.08 29.33 -10.93
CA SER A 417 -17.13 30.19 -11.46
C SER A 417 -18.02 30.71 -10.32
N ASP A 418 -18.62 31.88 -10.47
CA ASP A 418 -19.54 32.43 -9.49
C ASP A 418 -20.73 31.52 -9.23
N LYS A 419 -21.13 30.74 -10.23
CA LYS A 419 -22.17 29.72 -10.08
C LYS A 419 -21.72 28.59 -9.11
N GLU A 420 -20.52 28.06 -9.27
CA GLU A 420 -19.98 27.03 -8.39
C GLU A 420 -19.72 27.57 -6.98
N LYS A 421 -19.18 28.79 -6.85
CA LYS A 421 -19.04 29.45 -5.55
C LYS A 421 -20.37 29.56 -4.82
N ARG A 422 -21.41 29.93 -5.52
CA ARG A 422 -22.75 30.06 -4.97
C ARG A 422 -23.32 28.69 -4.54
N ILE A 423 -23.16 27.66 -5.36
CA ILE A 423 -23.59 26.30 -5.02
C ILE A 423 -22.89 25.84 -3.75
N THR A 424 -21.55 25.94 -3.68
CA THR A 424 -20.77 25.55 -2.51
C THR A 424 -21.16 26.34 -1.26
N ALA A 425 -21.41 27.65 -1.38
CA ALA A 425 -21.80 28.46 -0.24
C ALA A 425 -23.13 28.01 0.39
N TYR A 426 -24.13 27.70 -0.42
CA TYR A 426 -25.40 27.16 0.07
C TYR A 426 -25.25 25.75 0.62
N HIS A 427 -24.44 24.90 -0.03
CA HIS A 427 -24.15 23.54 0.42
C HIS A 427 -23.55 23.54 1.83
N GLU A 428 -22.45 24.29 2.04
CA GLU A 428 -21.78 24.38 3.34
C GLU A 428 -22.65 25.06 4.40
N SER A 429 -23.45 26.07 4.02
CA SER A 429 -24.40 26.69 4.92
C SER A 429 -25.50 25.71 5.40
N GLY A 430 -25.92 24.78 4.53
CA GLY A 430 -26.88 23.75 4.88
C GLY A 430 -26.35 22.82 5.98
N HIS A 431 -25.10 22.36 5.86
CA HIS A 431 -24.45 21.57 6.91
C HIS A 431 -24.31 22.36 8.20
N ALA A 432 -23.89 23.62 8.14
CA ALA A 432 -23.67 24.46 9.32
C ALA A 432 -24.95 24.70 10.14
N ILE A 433 -26.08 24.92 9.49
CA ILE A 433 -27.37 25.08 10.16
C ILE A 433 -27.75 23.81 10.93
N LEU A 434 -27.58 22.65 10.32
CA LEU A 434 -27.91 21.37 10.96
C LEU A 434 -26.99 21.07 12.14
N PHE A 435 -25.69 21.32 12.02
CA PHE A 435 -24.76 21.24 13.15
C PHE A 435 -25.18 22.12 14.34
N HIS A 436 -25.69 23.32 14.06
CA HIS A 436 -26.07 24.26 15.12
C HIS A 436 -27.40 23.92 15.78
N VAL A 437 -28.39 23.41 15.02
CA VAL A 437 -29.74 23.17 15.50
C VAL A 437 -29.89 21.84 16.23
N LEU A 438 -29.11 20.82 15.83
CA LEU A 438 -29.23 19.48 16.39
C LEU A 438 -28.52 19.38 17.75
N PRO A 439 -29.17 18.86 18.79
CA PRO A 439 -28.72 18.99 20.18
C PRO A 439 -27.52 18.14 20.55
N HIS A 440 -27.24 17.06 19.81
CA HIS A 440 -26.10 16.18 20.09
C HIS A 440 -24.92 16.45 19.14
N GLU A 441 -25.05 17.44 18.25
CA GLU A 441 -23.99 17.81 17.33
C GLU A 441 -22.98 18.80 17.97
N SER A 442 -21.77 18.78 17.46
CA SER A 442 -20.72 19.70 17.89
C SER A 442 -20.94 21.08 17.27
N GLN A 443 -20.58 22.15 18.00
CA GLN A 443 -20.66 23.50 17.48
C GLN A 443 -19.83 23.68 16.22
N VAL A 444 -20.30 24.53 15.31
CA VAL A 444 -19.57 24.88 14.07
C VAL A 444 -18.33 25.69 14.43
N HIS A 445 -17.16 25.23 14.04
CA HIS A 445 -15.91 25.95 14.23
C HIS A 445 -15.54 26.82 13.03
N THR A 446 -15.64 26.27 11.83
CA THR A 446 -15.26 26.97 10.60
C THR A 446 -16.06 26.47 9.42
N ILE A 447 -16.50 27.40 8.57
CA ILE A 447 -17.13 27.11 7.28
C ILE A 447 -16.28 27.78 6.20
N SER A 448 -15.96 27.07 5.13
CA SER A 448 -15.14 27.59 4.02
C SER A 448 -15.63 27.08 2.67
N ILE A 449 -15.61 27.96 1.69
CA ILE A 449 -15.90 27.62 0.29
C ILE A 449 -14.64 27.59 -0.58
N ILE A 450 -13.48 27.55 0.07
CA ILE A 450 -12.19 27.42 -0.60
C ILE A 450 -11.93 25.94 -0.86
N PRO A 451 -11.71 25.51 -2.12
CA PRO A 451 -11.46 24.12 -2.43
C PRO A 451 -10.19 23.60 -1.78
N THR A 452 -10.22 22.33 -1.39
CA THR A 452 -9.07 21.66 -0.78
C THR A 452 -8.34 20.71 -1.73
N GLY A 453 -7.12 20.33 -1.34
CA GLY A 453 -6.27 19.41 -2.11
C GLY A 453 -6.86 18.01 -2.28
N MET A 454 -7.74 17.59 -1.38
CA MET A 454 -8.37 16.26 -1.39
C MET A 454 -9.65 16.19 -2.24
N GLY A 455 -10.01 17.28 -2.93
CA GLY A 455 -11.12 17.32 -3.90
C GLY A 455 -12.44 17.86 -3.37
N ALA A 456 -12.51 18.30 -2.12
CA ALA A 456 -13.68 19.00 -1.59
C ALA A 456 -13.77 20.41 -2.19
N ALA A 457 -14.99 20.85 -2.53
CA ALA A 457 -15.25 22.18 -3.06
C ALA A 457 -15.29 23.24 -1.94
N GLY A 458 -15.69 22.84 -0.74
CA GLY A 458 -15.71 23.57 0.51
C GLY A 458 -15.63 22.61 1.68
N TYR A 459 -15.81 23.10 2.87
CA TYR A 459 -15.92 22.28 4.08
C TYR A 459 -16.60 23.03 5.23
N THR A 460 -17.36 22.30 6.01
CA THR A 460 -17.92 22.71 7.29
C THR A 460 -17.32 21.86 8.38
N MET A 461 -16.66 22.46 9.36
CA MET A 461 -15.92 21.77 10.39
C MET A 461 -16.54 22.01 11.77
N PRO A 462 -17.06 20.97 12.42
CA PRO A 462 -17.50 21.07 13.81
C PRO A 462 -16.31 21.01 14.78
N LEU A 463 -16.48 21.52 15.99
CA LEU A 463 -15.53 21.43 17.09
C LEU A 463 -16.08 20.47 18.15
N PRO A 464 -15.54 19.27 18.28
CA PRO A 464 -15.93 18.37 19.37
C PRO A 464 -15.58 18.96 20.74
N GLU A 465 -16.52 18.96 21.70
CA GLU A 465 -16.26 19.44 23.06
C GLU A 465 -15.50 18.39 23.91
N ALA A 466 -15.71 17.12 23.63
CA ALA A 466 -15.08 16.00 24.32
C ALA A 466 -14.90 14.79 23.41
N ASP A 467 -14.04 13.86 23.82
CA ASP A 467 -13.95 12.54 23.15
C ASP A 467 -15.11 11.67 23.63
N GLU A 468 -15.96 11.25 22.68
CA GLU A 468 -17.08 10.36 22.96
C GLU A 468 -16.63 8.90 22.90
N MET A 469 -16.84 8.15 23.99
CA MET A 469 -16.55 6.71 24.03
C MET A 469 -17.63 5.89 23.34
N PHE A 470 -18.89 6.34 23.40
CA PHE A 470 -20.04 5.64 22.83
C PHE A 470 -20.88 6.59 21.99
N MET A 471 -21.19 6.18 20.77
CA MET A 471 -22.15 6.88 19.93
C MET A 471 -23.57 6.36 20.23
N THR A 472 -24.49 7.23 20.60
CA THR A 472 -25.88 6.86 20.80
C THR A 472 -26.63 6.73 19.48
N LYS A 473 -27.76 5.99 19.47
CA LYS A 473 -28.64 5.90 18.29
C LYS A 473 -29.03 7.29 17.78
N LYS A 474 -29.42 8.19 18.68
CA LYS A 474 -29.82 9.57 18.33
C LYS A 474 -28.69 10.35 17.69
N ARG A 475 -27.48 10.25 18.23
CA ARG A 475 -26.29 10.90 17.65
C ARG A 475 -26.04 10.41 16.22
N MET A 476 -26.10 9.10 15.98
CA MET A 476 -25.92 8.54 14.64
C MET A 476 -27.03 8.97 13.67
N GLU A 477 -28.27 9.11 14.15
CA GLU A 477 -29.38 9.65 13.36
C GLU A 477 -29.13 11.13 13.00
N GLU A 478 -28.64 11.95 13.94
CA GLU A 478 -28.28 13.35 13.70
C GLU A 478 -27.10 13.48 12.74
N ASP A 479 -26.05 12.65 12.85
CA ASP A 479 -24.95 12.60 11.88
C ASP A 479 -25.46 12.35 10.44
N ILE A 480 -26.48 11.49 10.28
CA ILE A 480 -27.09 11.23 8.98
C ILE A 480 -27.88 12.46 8.50
N ILE A 481 -28.61 13.14 9.40
CA ILE A 481 -29.36 14.37 9.08
C ILE A 481 -28.38 15.45 8.60
N VAL A 482 -27.29 15.67 9.33
CA VAL A 482 -26.27 16.66 8.97
C VAL A 482 -25.64 16.36 7.60
N ALA A 483 -25.38 15.07 7.30
CA ALA A 483 -24.82 14.69 6.00
C ALA A 483 -25.73 15.08 4.82
N PHE A 484 -27.03 15.24 5.02
CA PHE A 484 -27.94 15.71 3.97
C PHE A 484 -28.03 17.23 3.84
N GLY A 485 -27.40 18.00 4.72
CA GLY A 485 -27.51 19.45 4.77
C GLY A 485 -27.20 20.14 3.44
N GLY A 486 -26.07 19.81 2.85
CA GLY A 486 -25.65 20.37 1.57
C GLY A 486 -26.60 20.02 0.41
N ARG A 487 -26.98 18.73 0.32
CA ARG A 487 -27.91 18.23 -0.70
C ARG A 487 -29.27 18.90 -0.66
N VAL A 488 -29.82 19.05 0.54
CA VAL A 488 -31.12 19.68 0.77
C VAL A 488 -31.07 21.17 0.44
N ALA A 489 -29.99 21.86 0.83
CA ALA A 489 -29.80 23.27 0.51
C ALA A 489 -29.74 23.50 -1.02
N GLU A 490 -29.02 22.64 -1.75
CA GLU A 490 -29.00 22.68 -3.22
C GLU A 490 -30.39 22.52 -3.82
N GLU A 491 -31.14 21.50 -3.38
CA GLU A 491 -32.49 21.22 -3.88
C GLU A 491 -33.45 22.40 -3.65
N LEU A 492 -33.44 22.98 -2.45
CA LEU A 492 -34.35 24.06 -2.07
C LEU A 492 -34.06 25.37 -2.83
N ILE A 493 -32.79 25.67 -3.08
CA ILE A 493 -32.37 26.97 -3.68
C ILE A 493 -32.29 26.90 -5.20
N PHE A 494 -31.81 25.80 -5.77
CA PHE A 494 -31.55 25.70 -7.21
C PHE A 494 -32.60 24.86 -7.94
N GLY A 495 -33.45 24.12 -7.22
CA GLY A 495 -34.37 23.15 -7.81
C GLY A 495 -33.66 22.01 -8.54
N ASP A 496 -32.37 21.84 -8.30
CA ASP A 496 -31.48 20.86 -8.89
C ASP A 496 -30.44 20.41 -7.86
N VAL A 497 -29.71 19.37 -8.18
CA VAL A 497 -28.76 18.75 -7.26
C VAL A 497 -27.46 18.41 -7.99
N THR A 498 -26.33 18.53 -7.29
CA THR A 498 -25.03 18.29 -7.90
C THR A 498 -24.39 16.98 -7.41
N THR A 499 -23.29 16.60 -8.05
CA THR A 499 -22.44 15.48 -7.61
C THR A 499 -21.63 15.81 -6.36
N GLY A 500 -21.65 17.05 -5.87
CA GLY A 500 -20.92 17.51 -4.69
C GLY A 500 -21.26 16.70 -3.44
N ALA A 501 -22.54 16.40 -3.24
CA ALA A 501 -23.04 15.62 -2.10
C ALA A 501 -22.74 14.10 -2.16
N SER A 502 -21.95 13.63 -3.11
CA SER A 502 -21.71 12.18 -3.28
C SER A 502 -21.00 11.53 -2.08
N GLN A 503 -20.09 12.23 -1.45
CA GLN A 503 -19.38 11.73 -0.26
C GLN A 503 -20.29 11.73 0.98
N ASP A 504 -21.13 12.74 1.12
CA ASP A 504 -22.09 12.88 2.22
C ASP A 504 -23.13 11.77 2.17
N ILE A 505 -23.66 11.49 0.98
CA ILE A 505 -24.60 10.38 0.74
C ILE A 505 -23.93 9.03 1.06
N LYS A 506 -22.67 8.86 0.68
CA LYS A 506 -21.92 7.63 1.00
C LYS A 506 -21.74 7.46 2.50
N GLN A 507 -21.40 8.52 3.20
CA GLN A 507 -21.25 8.52 4.66
C GLN A 507 -22.57 8.23 5.36
N ALA A 508 -23.64 8.94 5.02
CA ALA A 508 -24.99 8.73 5.54
C ALA A 508 -25.44 7.27 5.36
N THR A 509 -25.23 6.71 4.16
CA THR A 509 -25.58 5.31 3.85
C THR A 509 -24.75 4.32 4.67
N ALA A 510 -23.45 4.57 4.84
CA ALA A 510 -22.58 3.72 5.65
C ALA A 510 -22.97 3.74 7.13
N THR A 511 -23.30 4.92 7.68
CA THR A 511 -23.77 5.08 9.07
C THR A 511 -25.11 4.39 9.27
N ALA A 512 -26.10 4.61 8.41
CA ALA A 512 -27.41 3.95 8.48
C ALA A 512 -27.28 2.42 8.40
N ARG A 513 -26.41 1.92 7.50
CA ARG A 513 -26.14 0.49 7.38
C ARG A 513 -25.47 -0.08 8.64
N ALA A 514 -24.51 0.64 9.22
CA ALA A 514 -23.87 0.23 10.47
C ALA A 514 -24.86 0.17 11.64
N MET A 515 -25.80 1.11 11.75
CA MET A 515 -26.86 1.10 12.75
C MET A 515 -27.70 -0.18 12.66
N VAL A 516 -28.06 -0.59 11.45
CA VAL A 516 -28.92 -1.76 11.21
C VAL A 516 -28.14 -3.07 11.33
N VAL A 517 -27.00 -3.18 10.66
CA VAL A 517 -26.28 -4.45 10.48
C VAL A 517 -25.33 -4.75 11.63
N LYS A 518 -24.64 -3.72 12.14
CA LYS A 518 -23.56 -3.88 13.13
C LYS A 518 -24.05 -3.69 14.56
N TYR A 519 -24.83 -2.64 14.80
CA TYR A 519 -25.21 -2.22 16.15
C TYR A 519 -26.59 -2.70 16.58
N GLY A 520 -27.37 -3.33 15.69
CA GLY A 520 -28.71 -3.85 16.02
C GLY A 520 -29.68 -2.76 16.50
N MET A 521 -29.60 -1.54 15.93
CA MET A 521 -30.39 -0.38 16.32
C MET A 521 -31.74 -0.27 15.59
N SER A 522 -32.09 -1.28 14.75
CA SER A 522 -33.40 -1.35 14.08
C SER A 522 -34.42 -2.04 14.95
N GLU A 523 -35.62 -1.45 15.09
CA GLU A 523 -36.73 -2.07 15.81
C GLU A 523 -37.30 -3.29 15.07
N ARG A 524 -37.26 -3.31 13.75
CA ARG A 524 -37.78 -4.39 12.91
C ARG A 524 -36.88 -5.61 12.87
N LEU A 525 -35.56 -5.39 12.78
CA LEU A 525 -34.58 -6.46 12.72
C LEU A 525 -34.09 -6.89 14.11
N GLY A 526 -34.40 -6.11 15.15
CA GLY A 526 -34.03 -6.39 16.53
C GLY A 526 -32.55 -6.19 16.80
N THR A 527 -32.11 -6.65 17.98
CA THR A 527 -30.72 -6.52 18.46
C THR A 527 -29.85 -7.69 17.96
N ILE A 528 -29.77 -7.87 16.65
CA ILE A 528 -28.98 -8.94 16.01
C ILE A 528 -27.84 -8.29 15.21
N ASN A 529 -26.66 -8.84 15.35
CA ASN A 529 -25.53 -8.47 14.52
C ASN A 529 -25.54 -9.32 13.23
N TYR A 530 -25.73 -8.65 12.10
CA TYR A 530 -25.70 -9.24 10.75
C TYR A 530 -24.38 -8.94 10.01
N GLU A 531 -23.38 -8.35 10.70
CA GLU A 531 -22.07 -8.12 10.11
C GLU A 531 -21.43 -9.47 9.84
N ASP A 532 -21.01 -9.70 8.59
CA ASP A 532 -20.25 -10.89 8.26
C ASP A 532 -18.93 -10.85 9.04
N SER A 533 -18.88 -11.59 10.14
CA SER A 533 -17.63 -11.87 10.83
C SER A 533 -16.80 -12.72 9.86
N GLY A 534 -15.76 -12.12 9.24
CA GLY A 534 -14.83 -12.82 8.36
C GLY A 534 -14.03 -13.94 9.04
N GLU A 535 -14.58 -14.52 10.11
CA GLU A 535 -14.01 -15.60 10.91
C GLU A 535 -14.48 -16.99 10.48
N GLU A 536 -15.46 -17.12 9.56
CA GLU A 536 -15.82 -18.43 9.07
C GLU A 536 -14.73 -18.99 8.17
N GLU A 537 -14.16 -20.09 8.61
CA GLU A 537 -13.21 -20.95 7.94
C GLU A 537 -13.61 -21.14 6.48
N VAL A 538 -12.78 -20.64 5.58
CA VAL A 538 -12.88 -20.95 4.14
C VAL A 538 -12.62 -22.45 3.98
N PHE A 539 -13.67 -23.24 4.05
CA PHE A 539 -13.62 -24.66 3.69
C PHE A 539 -13.29 -24.75 2.20
N LEU A 540 -12.19 -25.39 1.89
CA LEU A 540 -11.69 -25.67 0.54
C LEU A 540 -12.83 -26.19 -0.35
N GLY A 541 -13.28 -25.38 -1.33
CA GLY A 541 -14.09 -25.88 -2.42
C GLY A 541 -15.38 -25.15 -2.75
N ARG A 542 -15.73 -24.03 -2.13
CA ARG A 542 -16.89 -23.23 -2.53
C ARG A 542 -16.52 -21.83 -2.97
N ASP A 543 -17.02 -21.49 -4.12
CA ASP A 543 -16.95 -20.27 -4.90
C ASP A 543 -16.57 -18.97 -4.20
N LEU A 544 -15.81 -18.17 -4.94
CA LEU A 544 -15.42 -16.76 -4.80
C LEU A 544 -16.59 -15.75 -4.60
N GLY A 545 -17.73 -16.17 -4.09
CA GLY A 545 -18.84 -15.31 -3.69
C GLY A 545 -18.83 -15.15 -2.17
N HIS A 546 -18.79 -13.92 -1.67
CA HIS A 546 -19.12 -13.62 -0.28
C HIS A 546 -20.52 -14.17 0.01
N ALA A 547 -20.58 -15.35 0.60
CA ALA A 547 -21.84 -15.91 1.05
C ALA A 547 -22.32 -15.05 2.24
N ARG A 548 -23.40 -14.30 2.04
CA ARG A 548 -24.04 -13.56 3.14
C ARG A 548 -24.45 -14.55 4.23
N SER A 549 -24.20 -14.22 5.49
CA SER A 549 -24.54 -15.04 6.65
C SER A 549 -26.06 -15.07 6.95
N TYR A 550 -26.86 -14.34 6.17
CA TYR A 550 -28.31 -14.18 6.36
C TYR A 550 -29.11 -14.39 5.07
N SER A 551 -30.40 -14.71 5.22
CA SER A 551 -31.30 -15.01 4.09
C SER A 551 -31.58 -13.77 3.23
N GLU A 552 -32.04 -14.01 1.99
CA GLU A 552 -32.47 -12.94 1.07
C GLU A 552 -33.64 -12.12 1.63
N ASP A 553 -34.47 -12.71 2.50
CA ASP A 553 -35.55 -11.97 3.16
C ASP A 553 -35.03 -10.96 4.19
N VAL A 554 -34.02 -11.36 4.96
CA VAL A 554 -33.33 -10.47 5.90
C VAL A 554 -32.57 -9.38 5.12
N ALA A 555 -31.90 -9.71 4.01
CA ALA A 555 -31.24 -8.72 3.16
C ALA A 555 -32.21 -7.63 2.68
N ARG A 556 -33.39 -8.04 2.20
CA ARG A 556 -34.43 -7.10 1.78
C ARG A 556 -34.94 -6.22 2.91
N GLU A 557 -35.03 -6.76 4.12
CA GLU A 557 -35.46 -5.97 5.27
C GLU A 557 -34.37 -5.00 5.75
N ILE A 558 -33.10 -5.40 5.69
CA ILE A 558 -31.96 -4.49 5.92
C ILE A 558 -32.02 -3.31 4.94
N ASP A 559 -32.21 -3.57 3.65
CA ASP A 559 -32.28 -2.52 2.63
C ASP A 559 -33.48 -1.59 2.84
N ARG A 560 -34.63 -2.12 3.29
CA ARG A 560 -35.82 -1.31 3.64
C ARG A 560 -35.57 -0.42 4.87
N GLU A 561 -34.95 -0.96 5.91
CA GLU A 561 -34.63 -0.19 7.11
C GLU A 561 -33.59 0.89 6.87
N VAL A 562 -32.52 0.58 6.14
CA VAL A 562 -31.54 1.59 5.73
C VAL A 562 -32.21 2.70 4.93
N LYS A 563 -33.06 2.33 3.96
CA LYS A 563 -33.81 3.32 3.18
C LYS A 563 -34.73 4.16 4.05
N ARG A 564 -35.46 3.57 4.99
CA ARG A 564 -36.35 4.28 5.92
C ARG A 564 -35.58 5.31 6.75
N ILE A 565 -34.45 4.92 7.36
CA ILE A 565 -33.62 5.82 8.15
C ILE A 565 -33.13 7.01 7.30
N ILE A 566 -32.69 6.75 6.08
CA ILE A 566 -32.24 7.80 5.15
C ILE A 566 -33.37 8.73 4.74
N ASP A 567 -34.55 8.19 4.37
CA ASP A 567 -35.70 8.99 3.94
C ASP A 567 -36.23 9.88 5.11
N GLU A 568 -36.25 9.35 6.33
CA GLU A 568 -36.65 10.10 7.54
C GLU A 568 -35.65 11.22 7.88
N ALA A 569 -34.33 10.90 7.84
CA ALA A 569 -33.28 11.89 8.06
C ALA A 569 -33.31 13.01 7.01
N TYR A 570 -33.52 12.65 5.73
CA TYR A 570 -33.66 13.62 4.65
C TYR A 570 -34.85 14.56 4.85
N ALA A 571 -36.01 14.00 5.25
CA ALA A 571 -37.22 14.77 5.52
C ALA A 571 -37.00 15.73 6.70
N GLN A 572 -36.33 15.31 7.77
CA GLN A 572 -36.01 16.13 8.93
C GLN A 572 -35.01 17.25 8.55
N ALA A 573 -33.92 16.94 7.81
CA ALA A 573 -33.01 17.94 7.31
C ALA A 573 -33.73 19.02 6.49
N LYS A 574 -34.66 18.60 5.61
CA LYS A 574 -35.46 19.51 4.79
C LYS A 574 -36.37 20.40 5.61
N ALA A 575 -36.99 19.86 6.64
CA ALA A 575 -37.86 20.64 7.56
C ALA A 575 -37.03 21.72 8.29
N ILE A 576 -35.90 21.34 8.91
CA ILE A 576 -35.03 22.25 9.66
C ILE A 576 -34.48 23.36 8.75
N ILE A 577 -33.95 23.02 7.58
CA ILE A 577 -33.38 24.03 6.65
C ILE A 577 -34.49 24.96 6.12
N THR A 578 -35.68 24.45 5.87
CA THR A 578 -36.81 25.27 5.44
C THR A 578 -37.25 26.26 6.53
N GLU A 579 -37.22 25.88 7.81
CA GLU A 579 -37.48 26.76 8.94
C GLU A 579 -36.45 27.88 9.07
N HIS A 580 -35.16 27.58 8.73
CA HIS A 580 -34.06 28.54 8.83
C HIS A 580 -33.60 29.10 7.48
N MET A 581 -34.50 29.26 6.53
CA MET A 581 -34.19 29.72 5.17
C MET A 581 -33.53 31.09 5.12
N ASP A 582 -33.92 31.99 6.02
CA ASP A 582 -33.33 33.32 6.16
C ASP A 582 -31.87 33.28 6.63
N VAL A 583 -31.55 32.34 7.55
CA VAL A 583 -30.16 32.07 7.99
C VAL A 583 -29.36 31.51 6.84
N LEU A 584 -29.92 30.56 6.08
CA LEU A 584 -29.28 29.94 4.92
C LEU A 584 -28.85 31.00 3.89
N HIS A 585 -29.74 31.94 3.54
CA HIS A 585 -29.42 33.01 2.61
C HIS A 585 -28.36 33.96 3.15
N ARG A 586 -28.42 34.35 4.42
CA ARG A 586 -27.43 35.24 5.04
C ARG A 586 -26.06 34.58 5.15
N CYS A 587 -26.02 33.34 5.58
CA CYS A 587 -24.78 32.58 5.70
C CYS A 587 -24.10 32.43 4.33
N ALA A 588 -24.85 32.00 3.31
CA ALA A 588 -24.33 31.81 1.97
C ALA A 588 -23.82 33.13 1.38
N GLN A 589 -24.53 34.28 1.61
CA GLN A 589 -24.08 35.57 1.14
C GLN A 589 -22.75 35.98 1.78
N VAL A 590 -22.62 35.85 3.11
CA VAL A 590 -21.38 36.19 3.82
C VAL A 590 -20.23 35.29 3.36
N LEU A 591 -20.49 33.98 3.13
CA LEU A 591 -19.49 33.06 2.58
C LEU A 591 -19.03 33.45 1.17
N ILE A 592 -19.91 33.91 0.31
CA ILE A 592 -19.54 34.38 -1.04
C ILE A 592 -18.62 35.60 -0.93
N GLU A 593 -18.87 36.52 0.04
CA GLU A 593 -18.09 37.74 0.24
C GLU A 593 -16.75 37.48 0.93
N ARG A 594 -16.72 36.62 1.99
CA ARG A 594 -15.55 36.42 2.86
C ARG A 594 -14.78 35.13 2.57
N GLU A 595 -15.36 34.21 1.81
CA GLU A 595 -14.86 32.87 1.46
C GLU A 595 -14.70 31.92 2.67
N LYS A 596 -14.59 32.44 3.89
CA LYS A 596 -14.44 31.70 5.13
C LYS A 596 -15.04 32.47 6.30
N ILE A 597 -15.76 31.77 7.19
CA ILE A 597 -16.34 32.32 8.42
C ILE A 597 -16.03 31.40 9.61
N GLY A 598 -15.84 32.00 10.77
CA GLY A 598 -15.59 31.31 12.04
C GLY A 598 -16.85 31.14 12.87
N SER A 599 -16.73 30.46 14.04
CA SER A 599 -17.82 30.18 14.98
C SER A 599 -18.61 31.44 15.39
N ALA A 600 -17.91 32.47 15.89
CA ALA A 600 -18.55 33.71 16.35
C ALA A 600 -19.28 34.47 15.24
N GLU A 601 -18.77 34.41 14.01
CA GLU A 601 -19.44 35.03 12.85
C GLU A 601 -20.69 34.23 12.47
N PHE A 602 -20.63 32.88 12.52
CA PHE A 602 -21.78 32.05 12.23
C PHE A 602 -22.87 32.20 13.28
N GLU A 603 -22.53 32.25 14.57
CA GLU A 603 -23.49 32.52 15.65
C GLU A 603 -24.16 33.90 15.48
N ALA A 604 -23.39 34.94 15.11
CA ALA A 604 -23.95 36.24 14.86
C ALA A 604 -24.93 36.23 13.66
N ILE A 605 -24.62 35.44 12.62
CA ILE A 605 -25.54 35.26 11.48
C ILE A 605 -26.82 34.54 11.93
N PHE A 606 -26.70 33.50 12.74
CA PHE A 606 -27.83 32.70 13.20
C PHE A 606 -28.77 33.51 14.08
N ASP A 607 -28.22 34.26 15.06
CA ASP A 607 -28.97 35.12 15.97
C ASP A 607 -29.47 36.43 15.34
N GLY A 608 -29.10 36.73 14.11
CA GLY A 608 -29.48 38.00 13.44
C GLY A 608 -28.74 39.21 13.98
N ARG A 609 -27.60 39.05 14.63
CA ARG A 609 -26.74 40.13 15.17
C ARG A 609 -25.82 40.70 14.09
N GLU A 610 -25.24 41.91 14.36
CA GLU A 610 -24.22 42.46 13.49
C GLU A 610 -22.97 41.59 13.49
N LEU A 611 -22.40 41.41 12.30
CA LEU A 611 -21.19 40.62 12.12
C LEU A 611 -19.98 41.24 12.85
N PRO A 612 -19.20 40.50 13.59
CA PRO A 612 -17.96 40.99 14.13
C PRO A 612 -17.02 41.42 13.01
N LYS A 613 -16.20 42.44 13.29
CA LYS A 613 -15.22 42.90 12.30
C LYS A 613 -14.24 41.77 12.00
N PRO A 614 -13.80 41.60 10.75
CA PRO A 614 -12.80 40.58 10.41
C PRO A 614 -11.57 40.69 11.31
N GLY A 615 -11.25 39.63 12.09
CA GLY A 615 -10.15 39.62 13.04
C GLY A 615 -10.48 40.02 14.47
N ALA A 616 -11.73 40.32 14.83
CA ALA A 616 -12.15 40.68 16.20
C ALA A 616 -12.11 39.49 17.19
N GLU A 617 -12.15 38.23 16.72
CA GLU A 617 -11.97 37.04 17.57
C GLU A 617 -10.64 37.05 18.34
N GLN A 618 -9.61 37.72 17.81
CA GLN A 618 -8.30 37.86 18.48
C GLN A 618 -8.35 38.73 19.73
N ALA A 619 -9.28 39.67 19.82
CA ALA A 619 -9.38 40.59 20.97
C ALA A 619 -10.19 39.98 22.13
N SER A 620 -11.21 39.15 21.88
CA SER A 620 -12.00 38.50 22.93
C SER A 620 -11.23 37.38 23.62
N LEU A 621 -10.49 36.57 22.84
CA LEU A 621 -9.64 35.50 23.35
C LEU A 621 -8.49 36.02 24.28
N MET A 622 -7.97 37.20 23.97
CA MET A 622 -6.99 37.88 24.86
C MET A 622 -7.60 38.34 26.19
N SER A 623 -8.89 38.69 26.19
CA SER A 623 -9.57 39.12 27.43
C SER A 623 -9.90 37.93 28.35
N ASP A 624 -10.25 36.77 27.79
CA ASP A 624 -10.62 35.59 28.56
C ASP A 624 -9.39 34.91 29.20
N VAL A 625 -8.26 34.85 28.48
CA VAL A 625 -6.97 34.36 29.02
C VAL A 625 -6.44 35.27 30.17
N LEU A 626 -6.71 36.56 30.12
CA LEU A 626 -6.34 37.48 31.18
C LEU A 626 -7.31 37.43 32.39
N SER A 627 -8.51 36.89 32.23
CA SER A 627 -9.48 36.73 33.32
C SER A 627 -9.35 35.40 34.07
N GLU A 628 -8.91 34.33 33.42
CA GLU A 628 -8.68 33.01 34.05
C GLU A 628 -7.30 32.89 34.73
N GLY A 629 -6.40 33.84 34.52
CA GLY A 629 -5.06 33.90 35.13
C GLY A 629 -5.00 34.72 36.45
N ARG A 630 -6.15 35.05 37.07
CA ARG A 630 -6.21 35.73 38.37
C ARG A 630 -6.80 34.87 39.47
#